data_4ead5bf9fb9cf3604ac81ddc016ef231
#
_entry.id   4ead5bf9fb9cf3604ac81ddc016ef231
#
_cell.length_a   1.000
_cell.length_b   1.000
_cell.length_c   1.000
_cell.angle_alpha   90.00
_cell.angle_beta   90.00
_cell.angle_gamma   90.00
#
_symmetry.space_group_name_H-M   'P 1'
#
loop_
_entity.id
_entity.type
_entity.pdbx_description
1 polymer ?
#
loop_
_entity_poly.entity_id
_entity_poly.type
_entity_poly.pdbx_seq_one_letter_code
_entity_poly.pdbx_strand_id
1 'polypeptide(L)'
;MQGALVDGKGEMWHSLAHHTIMFSLLADKLDNTFRRLRGLGKISEKNIADALRDIRLALLEADVEFGVAREFIGRVKERAMGQEVLKSIKPGEQIVKIFRDEIAALLGGDAVGLDLTDPARIMVVGLNGAGKTTTSAKLALRLKNEGRRPLLVAC
;
A
#
# COMPACT_ATOMS: atom_id res chain seq x y z
N MET A 1 -39.42 9.40 -31.67
CA MET A 1 -37.95 9.69 -31.57
C MET A 1 -37.59 9.63 -30.09
N GLN A 2 -37.17 8.44 -29.62
CA GLN A 2 -36.69 8.24 -28.27
C GLN A 2 -35.16 8.15 -28.33
N GLY A 3 -34.49 9.20 -27.83
CA GLY A 3 -33.04 9.23 -27.69
C GLY A 3 -32.61 8.32 -26.54
N ALA A 4 -31.85 7.27 -26.85
CA ALA A 4 -31.21 6.45 -25.87
C ALA A 4 -30.11 7.26 -25.16
N LEU A 5 -30.30 7.59 -23.91
CA LEU A 5 -29.24 8.02 -23.00
C LEU A 5 -28.30 6.83 -22.79
N VAL A 6 -27.14 6.86 -23.41
CA VAL A 6 -26.06 5.93 -23.12
C VAL A 6 -25.48 6.36 -21.76
N ASP A 7 -25.81 5.60 -20.73
CA ASP A 7 -25.31 5.78 -19.38
C ASP A 7 -23.83 5.39 -19.34
N GLY A 8 -22.93 6.39 -19.35
CA GLY A 8 -21.47 6.23 -19.26
C GLY A 8 -20.97 5.70 -17.90
N LYS A 9 -21.86 5.09 -17.09
CA LYS A 9 -21.52 4.59 -15.76
C LYS A 9 -20.99 3.15 -15.75
N GLY A 10 -21.21 2.37 -16.82
CA GLY A 10 -20.80 0.97 -16.87
C GLY A 10 -19.30 0.73 -16.82
N GLU A 11 -18.51 1.51 -17.56
CA GLU A 11 -17.06 1.32 -17.63
C GLU A 11 -16.32 1.84 -16.38
N MET A 12 -16.87 2.84 -15.73
CA MET A 12 -16.25 3.41 -14.51
C MET A 12 -16.34 2.46 -13.32
N TRP A 13 -17.41 1.69 -13.21
CA TRP A 13 -17.59 0.71 -12.14
C TRP A 13 -16.69 -0.52 -12.30
N HIS A 14 -16.43 -0.97 -13.55
CA HIS A 14 -15.50 -2.06 -13.83
C HIS A 14 -14.06 -1.72 -13.43
N SER A 15 -13.60 -0.48 -13.66
CA SER A 15 -12.25 -0.04 -13.26
C SER A 15 -12.11 0.06 -11.73
N LEU A 16 -13.12 0.57 -11.03
CA LEU A 16 -13.12 0.66 -9.57
C LEU A 16 -13.18 -0.73 -8.91
N ALA A 17 -13.97 -1.65 -9.48
CA ALA A 17 -14.07 -3.01 -9.00
C ALA A 17 -12.73 -3.77 -9.13
N HIS A 18 -12.01 -3.58 -10.24
CA HIS A 18 -10.70 -4.22 -10.43
C HIS A 18 -9.65 -3.76 -9.41
N HIS A 19 -9.58 -2.47 -9.11
CA HIS A 19 -8.64 -1.94 -8.10
C HIS A 19 -8.98 -2.44 -6.69
N THR A 20 -10.26 -2.46 -6.33
CA THR A 20 -10.71 -2.98 -5.03
C THR A 20 -10.44 -4.48 -4.91
N ILE A 21 -10.61 -5.25 -5.99
CA ILE A 21 -10.35 -6.69 -6.02
C ILE A 21 -8.85 -7.00 -5.88
N MET A 22 -7.96 -6.26 -6.53
CA MET A 22 -6.51 -6.50 -6.43
C MET A 22 -5.97 -6.25 -5.03
N PHE A 23 -6.39 -5.15 -4.38
CA PHE A 23 -5.99 -4.87 -2.99
C PHE A 23 -6.57 -5.88 -1.99
N SER A 24 -7.81 -6.34 -2.18
CA SER A 24 -8.38 -7.39 -1.34
C SER A 24 -7.64 -8.70 -1.50
N LEU A 25 -7.27 -9.07 -2.73
CA LEU A 25 -6.52 -10.29 -3.02
C LEU A 25 -5.13 -10.29 -2.38
N LEU A 26 -4.40 -9.17 -2.45
CA LEU A 26 -3.12 -9.01 -1.75
C LEU A 26 -3.30 -9.10 -0.23
N ALA A 27 -4.28 -8.38 0.32
CA ALA A 27 -4.57 -8.39 1.74
C ALA A 27 -4.92 -9.80 2.24
N ASP A 28 -5.75 -10.54 1.50
CA ASP A 28 -6.15 -11.91 1.83
C ASP A 28 -4.95 -12.87 1.80
N LYS A 29 -4.06 -12.75 0.80
CA LYS A 29 -2.85 -13.58 0.71
C LYS A 29 -1.88 -13.30 1.84
N LEU A 30 -1.67 -12.02 2.19
CA LEU A 30 -0.85 -11.62 3.32
C LEU A 30 -1.45 -12.13 4.64
N ASP A 31 -2.75 -11.95 4.86
CA ASP A 31 -3.42 -12.39 6.08
C ASP A 31 -3.37 -13.91 6.26
N ASN A 32 -3.59 -14.67 5.20
CA ASN A 32 -3.46 -16.13 5.22
C ASN A 32 -2.04 -16.57 5.59
N THR A 33 -1.02 -15.93 5.04
CA THR A 33 0.39 -16.22 5.35
C THR A 33 0.71 -15.86 6.81
N PHE A 34 0.21 -14.73 7.30
CA PHE A 34 0.40 -14.31 8.69
C PHE A 34 -0.34 -15.20 9.69
N ARG A 35 -1.56 -15.66 9.36
CA ARG A 35 -2.28 -16.65 10.19
C ARG A 35 -1.51 -17.95 10.33
N ARG A 36 -0.94 -18.47 9.22
CA ARG A 36 -0.10 -19.68 9.26
C ARG A 36 1.12 -19.47 10.18
N LEU A 37 1.82 -18.34 10.05
CA LEU A 37 2.98 -18.02 10.90
C LEU A 37 2.60 -17.90 12.39
N ARG A 38 1.49 -17.25 12.72
CA ARG A 38 1.01 -17.12 14.12
C ARG A 38 0.60 -18.46 14.71
N GLY A 39 0.11 -19.39 13.91
CA GLY A 39 -0.28 -20.73 14.36
C GLY A 39 0.90 -21.66 14.68
N LEU A 40 2.14 -21.26 14.35
CA LEU A 40 3.32 -22.07 14.62
C LEU A 40 3.88 -21.75 16.02
N GLY A 41 3.88 -22.73 16.90
CA GLY A 41 4.47 -22.61 18.24
C GLY A 41 5.99 -22.45 18.22
N LYS A 42 6.66 -23.03 17.20
CA LYS A 42 8.09 -22.85 16.90
C LYS A 42 8.24 -22.50 15.42
N ILE A 43 9.08 -21.53 15.13
CA ILE A 43 9.38 -21.13 13.76
C ILE A 43 10.79 -21.60 13.40
N SER A 44 10.90 -22.25 12.25
CA SER A 44 12.17 -22.62 11.62
C SER A 44 12.51 -21.64 10.50
N GLU A 45 13.79 -21.59 10.11
CA GLU A 45 14.22 -20.82 8.93
C GLU A 45 13.46 -21.22 7.67
N LYS A 46 13.11 -22.50 7.54
CA LYS A 46 12.29 -23.01 6.42
C LYS A 46 10.90 -22.37 6.40
N ASN A 47 10.23 -22.31 7.56
CA ASN A 47 8.90 -21.67 7.64
C ASN A 47 8.94 -20.20 7.26
N ILE A 48 10.01 -19.49 7.66
CA ILE A 48 10.24 -18.09 7.27
C ILE A 48 10.46 -18.00 5.76
N ALA A 49 11.33 -18.82 5.19
CA ALA A 49 11.64 -18.79 3.76
C ALA A 49 10.39 -19.06 2.90
N ASP A 50 9.57 -20.05 3.28
CA ASP A 50 8.32 -20.38 2.58
C ASP A 50 7.32 -19.19 2.64
N ALA A 51 7.15 -18.58 3.82
CA ALA A 51 6.28 -17.41 3.98
C ALA A 51 6.77 -16.21 3.16
N LEU A 52 8.08 -15.94 3.16
CA LEU A 52 8.68 -14.86 2.36
C LEU A 52 8.50 -15.07 0.87
N ARG A 53 8.57 -16.32 0.40
CA ARG A 53 8.30 -16.67 -0.98
C ARG A 53 6.84 -16.37 -1.37
N ASP A 54 5.88 -16.79 -0.53
CA ASP A 54 4.46 -16.55 -0.78
C ASP A 54 4.15 -15.05 -0.82
N ILE A 55 4.71 -14.28 0.11
CA ILE A 55 4.53 -12.83 0.15
C ILE A 55 5.16 -12.14 -1.07
N ARG A 56 6.37 -12.56 -1.48
CA ARG A 56 6.98 -12.03 -2.70
C ARG A 56 6.11 -12.26 -3.92
N LEU A 57 5.55 -13.45 -4.08
CA LEU A 57 4.63 -13.74 -5.18
C LEU A 57 3.39 -12.86 -5.12
N ALA A 58 2.80 -12.69 -3.93
CA ALA A 58 1.63 -11.82 -3.75
C ALA A 58 1.92 -10.35 -4.10
N LEU A 59 3.11 -9.83 -3.76
CA LEU A 59 3.54 -8.47 -4.13
C LEU A 59 3.69 -8.32 -5.65
N LEU A 60 4.32 -9.30 -6.32
CA LEU A 60 4.48 -9.28 -7.79
C LEU A 60 3.15 -9.37 -8.51
N GLU A 61 2.21 -10.19 -8.03
CA GLU A 61 0.84 -10.28 -8.57
C GLU A 61 0.04 -8.99 -8.36
N ALA A 62 0.41 -8.17 -7.37
CA ALA A 62 -0.15 -6.84 -7.13
C ALA A 62 0.62 -5.72 -7.86
N ASP A 63 1.37 -6.06 -8.91
CA ASP A 63 2.15 -5.14 -9.75
C ASP A 63 3.22 -4.33 -9.00
N VAL A 64 3.70 -4.81 -7.85
CA VAL A 64 4.86 -4.21 -7.19
C VAL A 64 6.11 -4.49 -8.02
N GLU A 65 6.90 -3.45 -8.29
CA GLU A 65 8.12 -3.56 -9.08
C GLU A 65 9.09 -4.60 -8.45
N PHE A 66 9.72 -5.41 -9.30
CA PHE A 66 10.52 -6.56 -8.89
C PHE A 66 11.69 -6.19 -7.96
N GLY A 67 12.40 -5.08 -8.23
CA GLY A 67 13.51 -4.62 -7.40
C GLY A 67 13.06 -4.21 -6.01
N VAL A 68 11.93 -3.49 -5.93
CA VAL A 68 11.29 -3.08 -4.67
C VAL A 68 10.85 -4.30 -3.85
N ALA A 69 10.16 -5.25 -4.50
CA ALA A 69 9.72 -6.48 -3.83
C ALA A 69 10.90 -7.30 -3.31
N ARG A 70 11.98 -7.42 -4.11
CA ARG A 70 13.20 -8.15 -3.74
C ARG A 70 13.91 -7.50 -2.55
N GLU A 71 14.08 -6.20 -2.57
CA GLU A 71 14.75 -5.45 -1.49
C GLU A 71 13.95 -5.53 -0.19
N PHE A 72 12.63 -5.33 -0.25
CA PHE A 72 11.73 -5.49 0.87
C PHE A 72 11.84 -6.87 1.51
N ILE A 73 11.72 -7.94 0.71
CA ILE A 73 11.85 -9.33 1.19
C ILE A 73 13.22 -9.59 1.79
N GLY A 74 14.29 -9.00 1.23
CA GLY A 74 15.66 -9.09 1.78
C GLY A 74 15.74 -8.52 3.19
N ARG A 75 15.24 -7.31 3.41
CA ARG A 75 15.21 -6.65 4.74
C ARG A 75 14.38 -7.43 5.75
N VAL A 76 13.20 -7.88 5.35
CA VAL A 76 12.35 -8.70 6.23
C VAL A 76 13.05 -10.02 6.60
N LYS A 77 13.69 -10.69 5.64
CA LYS A 77 14.43 -11.93 5.87
C LYS A 77 15.55 -11.75 6.91
N GLU A 78 16.38 -10.73 6.75
CA GLU A 78 17.46 -10.43 7.65
C GLU A 78 16.98 -10.24 9.08
N ARG A 79 15.93 -9.45 9.29
CA ARG A 79 15.34 -9.21 10.61
C ARG A 79 14.63 -10.43 11.17
N ALA A 80 13.89 -11.18 10.34
CA ALA A 80 13.11 -12.34 10.76
C ALA A 80 14.00 -13.54 11.15
N MET A 81 15.20 -13.65 10.59
CA MET A 81 16.16 -14.70 10.93
C MET A 81 17.06 -14.32 12.11
N GLY A 82 16.85 -13.17 12.73
CA GLY A 82 17.57 -12.76 13.94
C GLY A 82 17.30 -13.70 15.12
N GLN A 83 18.32 -13.88 15.96
CA GLN A 83 18.27 -14.76 17.15
C GLN A 83 17.14 -14.41 18.11
N GLU A 84 16.77 -13.13 18.21
CA GLU A 84 15.68 -12.65 19.06
C GLU A 84 14.33 -13.20 18.61
N VAL A 85 14.11 -13.32 17.29
CA VAL A 85 12.86 -13.85 16.73
C VAL A 85 12.80 -15.37 16.92
N LEU A 86 13.89 -16.06 16.59
CA LEU A 86 13.95 -17.53 16.65
C LEU A 86 13.80 -18.06 18.10
N LYS A 87 14.28 -17.31 19.09
CA LYS A 87 14.20 -17.65 20.53
C LYS A 87 12.96 -17.09 21.21
N SER A 88 12.10 -16.36 20.52
CA SER A 88 10.91 -15.75 21.09
C SER A 88 9.86 -16.81 21.52
N ILE A 89 9.09 -16.47 22.54
CA ILE A 89 7.91 -17.25 22.96
C ILE A 89 6.79 -17.15 21.91
N LYS A 90 6.74 -16.03 21.15
CA LYS A 90 5.74 -15.76 20.11
C LYS A 90 6.40 -15.31 18.80
N PRO A 91 7.17 -16.19 18.16
CA PRO A 91 7.96 -15.78 16.99
C PRO A 91 7.11 -15.36 15.82
N GLY A 92 5.92 -15.95 15.64
CA GLY A 92 4.99 -15.57 14.56
C GLY A 92 4.48 -14.13 14.68
N GLU A 93 4.17 -13.68 15.89
CA GLU A 93 3.76 -12.29 16.14
C GLU A 93 4.90 -11.31 15.85
N GLN A 94 6.13 -11.65 16.22
CA GLN A 94 7.31 -10.82 15.93
C GLN A 94 7.57 -10.69 14.45
N ILE A 95 7.43 -11.76 13.68
CA ILE A 95 7.59 -11.70 12.21
C ILE A 95 6.52 -10.79 11.60
N VAL A 96 5.26 -10.91 12.02
CA VAL A 96 4.19 -10.01 11.56
C VAL A 96 4.50 -8.56 11.89
N LYS A 97 5.04 -8.28 13.07
CA LYS A 97 5.48 -6.93 13.45
C LYS A 97 6.61 -6.43 12.53
N ILE A 98 7.62 -7.27 12.26
CA ILE A 98 8.71 -6.93 11.34
C ILE A 98 8.17 -6.56 9.96
N PHE A 99 7.24 -7.36 9.42
CA PHE A 99 6.58 -7.05 8.15
C PHE A 99 5.88 -5.70 8.16
N ARG A 100 5.09 -5.44 9.20
CA ARG A 100 4.39 -4.16 9.35
C ARG A 100 5.36 -2.97 9.39
N ASP A 101 6.42 -3.09 10.17
CA ASP A 101 7.42 -2.03 10.33
C ASP A 101 8.16 -1.77 9.00
N GLU A 102 8.51 -2.83 8.25
CA GLU A 102 9.17 -2.70 6.95
C GLU A 102 8.22 -2.14 5.87
N ILE A 103 6.93 -2.50 5.88
CA ILE A 103 5.94 -1.89 4.98
C ILE A 103 5.79 -0.40 5.32
N ALA A 104 5.69 -0.04 6.59
CA ALA A 104 5.60 1.36 6.99
C ALA A 104 6.82 2.16 6.55
N ALA A 105 8.02 1.60 6.71
CA ALA A 105 9.26 2.21 6.24
C ALA A 105 9.30 2.34 4.70
N LEU A 106 8.85 1.32 3.97
CA LEU A 106 8.76 1.35 2.50
C LEU A 106 7.80 2.43 1.99
N LEU A 107 6.71 2.67 2.72
CA LEU A 107 5.70 3.69 2.40
C LEU A 107 6.10 5.12 2.84
N GLY A 108 7.32 5.30 3.37
CA GLY A 108 7.87 6.61 3.72
C GLY A 108 7.99 6.87 5.23
N GLY A 109 7.59 5.93 6.10
CA GLY A 109 7.73 6.04 7.55
C GLY A 109 6.79 7.09 8.16
N ASP A 110 7.36 8.11 8.78
CA ASP A 110 6.60 9.18 9.45
C ASP A 110 5.87 10.09 8.46
N ALA A 111 4.74 10.63 8.90
CA ALA A 111 3.96 11.58 8.09
C ALA A 111 4.76 12.87 7.86
N VAL A 112 5.03 13.16 6.59
CA VAL A 112 5.68 14.40 6.16
C VAL A 112 4.62 15.40 5.74
N GLY A 113 4.71 16.65 6.22
CA GLY A 113 3.84 17.73 5.80
C GLY A 113 4.07 18.14 4.35
N LEU A 114 3.15 18.96 3.82
CA LEU A 114 3.35 19.56 2.51
C LEU A 114 4.43 20.64 2.58
N ASP A 115 5.36 20.62 1.62
CA ASP A 115 6.23 21.78 1.40
C ASP A 115 5.42 22.89 0.74
N LEU A 116 5.17 23.94 1.48
CA LEU A 116 4.39 25.11 1.07
C LEU A 116 5.27 26.36 0.92
N THR A 117 6.57 26.17 0.68
CA THR A 117 7.50 27.28 0.38
C THR A 117 7.05 27.99 -0.90
N ASP A 118 6.95 29.33 -0.87
CA ASP A 118 6.49 30.13 -1.99
C ASP A 118 7.54 30.21 -3.13
N PRO A 119 7.15 29.99 -4.39
CA PRO A 119 5.85 29.55 -4.90
C PRO A 119 5.66 28.04 -4.81
N ALA A 120 4.75 27.57 -3.96
CA ALA A 120 4.46 26.15 -3.84
C ALA A 120 3.72 25.61 -5.07
N ARG A 121 4.19 24.50 -5.65
CA ARG A 121 3.58 23.84 -6.79
C ARG A 121 3.33 22.37 -6.43
N ILE A 122 2.06 21.97 -6.41
CA ILE A 122 1.64 20.62 -6.04
C ILE A 122 0.99 19.96 -7.23
N MET A 123 1.53 18.83 -7.70
CA MET A 123 0.94 18.03 -8.76
C MET A 123 0.29 16.78 -8.17
N VAL A 124 -1.01 16.58 -8.42
CA VAL A 124 -1.75 15.39 -7.99
C VAL A 124 -1.84 14.43 -9.17
N VAL A 125 -1.24 13.26 -9.03
CA VAL A 125 -1.19 12.22 -10.07
C VAL A 125 -1.95 10.97 -9.63
N GLY A 126 -2.42 10.18 -10.59
CA GLY A 126 -3.13 8.93 -10.34
C GLY A 126 -4.01 8.52 -11.51
N LEU A 127 -4.56 7.31 -11.44
CA LEU A 127 -5.45 6.75 -12.45
C LEU A 127 -6.81 7.48 -12.48
N ASN A 128 -7.59 7.26 -13.55
CA ASN A 128 -8.95 7.78 -13.63
C ASN A 128 -9.80 7.22 -12.47
N GLY A 129 -10.61 8.07 -11.85
CA GLY A 129 -11.40 7.68 -10.68
C GLY A 129 -10.66 7.62 -9.33
N ALA A 130 -9.33 7.80 -9.29
CA ALA A 130 -8.54 7.78 -8.05
C ALA A 130 -8.81 8.97 -7.09
N GLY A 131 -9.72 9.88 -7.43
CA GLY A 131 -10.09 11.01 -6.57
C GLY A 131 -9.19 12.23 -6.67
N LYS A 132 -8.38 12.36 -7.73
CA LYS A 132 -7.45 13.50 -7.93
C LYS A 132 -8.16 14.86 -7.79
N THR A 133 -9.22 15.06 -8.53
CA THR A 133 -10.00 16.33 -8.53
C THR A 133 -10.59 16.61 -7.15
N THR A 134 -11.16 15.60 -6.51
CA THR A 134 -11.73 15.74 -5.16
C THR A 134 -10.67 16.08 -4.13
N THR A 135 -9.52 15.43 -4.20
CA THR A 135 -8.38 15.69 -3.29
C THR A 135 -7.81 17.08 -3.51
N SER A 136 -7.65 17.50 -4.77
CA SER A 136 -7.17 18.86 -5.11
C SER A 136 -8.12 19.93 -4.59
N ALA A 137 -9.45 19.74 -4.77
CA ALA A 137 -10.44 20.68 -4.28
C ALA A 137 -10.45 20.78 -2.73
N LYS A 138 -10.38 19.65 -2.04
CA LYS A 138 -10.31 19.62 -0.56
C LYS A 138 -9.02 20.27 -0.04
N LEU A 139 -7.88 20.00 -0.69
CA LEU A 139 -6.60 20.60 -0.35
C LEU A 139 -6.63 22.11 -0.55
N ALA A 140 -7.15 22.59 -1.68
CA ALA A 140 -7.30 24.01 -1.95
C ALA A 140 -8.22 24.70 -0.93
N LEU A 141 -9.32 24.07 -0.55
CA LEU A 141 -10.21 24.59 0.49
C LEU A 141 -9.49 24.72 1.84
N ARG A 142 -8.72 23.69 2.23
CA ARG A 142 -7.90 23.72 3.45
C ARG A 142 -6.89 24.86 3.41
N LEU A 143 -6.12 24.96 2.35
CA LEU A 143 -5.10 26.03 2.20
C LEU A 143 -5.74 27.43 2.18
N LYS A 144 -6.91 27.58 1.57
CA LYS A 144 -7.68 28.83 1.62
C LYS A 144 -8.08 29.20 3.04
N ASN A 145 -8.54 28.23 3.83
CA ASN A 145 -8.90 28.45 5.24
C ASN A 145 -7.67 28.79 6.12
N GLU A 146 -6.49 28.35 5.71
CA GLU A 146 -5.19 28.70 6.31
C GLU A 146 -4.65 30.08 5.82
N GLY A 147 -5.47 30.87 5.06
CA GLY A 147 -5.14 32.21 4.58
C GLY A 147 -4.30 32.24 3.29
N ARG A 148 -4.06 31.10 2.64
CA ARG A 148 -3.32 31.03 1.36
C ARG A 148 -4.24 31.27 0.16
N ARG A 149 -3.66 31.54 -1.01
CA ARG A 149 -4.38 31.79 -2.26
C ARG A 149 -4.11 30.64 -3.27
N PRO A 150 -4.73 29.46 -3.10
CA PRO A 150 -4.51 28.34 -4.01
C PRO A 150 -5.12 28.61 -5.38
N LEU A 151 -4.40 28.25 -6.45
CA LEU A 151 -4.90 28.20 -7.81
C LEU A 151 -5.01 26.73 -8.23
N LEU A 152 -6.19 26.31 -8.69
CA LEU A 152 -6.38 24.99 -9.29
C LEU A 152 -6.21 25.08 -10.80
N VAL A 153 -5.37 24.19 -11.34
CA VAL A 153 -5.13 24.05 -12.77
C VAL A 153 -5.49 22.63 -13.20
N ALA A 154 -6.33 22.49 -14.21
CA ALA A 154 -6.63 21.21 -14.85
C ALA A 154 -5.67 21.01 -16.03
N CYS A 155 -5.06 19.81 -16.12
CA CYS A 155 -4.19 19.38 -17.21
C CYS A 155 -4.82 18.21 -17.95
#